data_60f026dd47cd6ea1ec2ce3d0add5ecd7
#
_entry.id   60f026dd47cd6ea1ec2ce3d0add5ecd7
#
_cell.length_a   1.000
_cell.length_b   1.000
_cell.length_c   1.000
_cell.angle_alpha   90.00
_cell.angle_beta   90.00
_cell.angle_gamma   90.00
#
_symmetry.space_group_name_H-M   'P 1'
#
loop_
_entity.id
_entity.type
_entity.pdbx_description
1 polymer ?
#
loop_
_entity_poly.entity_id
_entity_poly.type
_entity_poly.pdbx_seq_one_letter_code
_entity_poly.pdbx_strand_id
1 'polypeptide(L)'
;MKQRKIPMRQCCGCLEMKPKAELVRVVKSPEGEISLDLSGRKNGRGAYICKNLDCFNMAIKKKSFFRAFGENITEETKQSIEGELKGE
;
A
#
# COMPACT_ATOMS: atom_id res chain seq x y z
N MET A 1 29.89 -6.69 16.16
CA MET A 1 28.93 -5.65 15.99
C MET A 1 27.66 -6.12 15.28
N LYS A 2 26.55 -5.76 15.82
CA LYS A 2 25.28 -6.22 15.26
C LYS A 2 24.81 -5.32 14.16
N GLN A 3 24.41 -5.90 13.07
CA GLN A 3 23.78 -5.15 12.01
C GLN A 3 22.29 -5.30 12.12
N ARG A 4 21.60 -4.18 12.08
CA ARG A 4 20.16 -4.22 12.04
C ARG A 4 19.72 -4.58 10.66
N LYS A 5 18.82 -5.54 10.60
CA LYS A 5 18.18 -5.83 9.33
C LYS A 5 17.09 -4.80 9.08
N ILE A 6 17.19 -4.17 7.94
CA ILE A 6 16.16 -3.21 7.53
C ILE A 6 15.04 -4.01 6.88
N PRO A 7 13.80 -3.90 7.40
CA PRO A 7 12.70 -4.65 6.79
C PRO A 7 12.46 -4.15 5.38
N MET A 8 12.45 -5.09 4.44
CA MET A 8 12.21 -4.80 3.04
C MET A 8 10.84 -5.29 2.66
N ARG A 9 10.18 -4.54 1.80
CA ARG A 9 8.87 -4.91 1.29
C ARG A 9 8.84 -4.66 -0.20
N GLN A 10 7.95 -5.35 -0.87
CA GLN A 10 7.82 -5.20 -2.31
C GLN A 10 6.67 -4.26 -2.64
N CYS A 11 6.97 -3.27 -3.50
CA CYS A 11 5.92 -2.42 -4.04
C CYS A 11 5.07 -3.25 -5.00
N CYS A 12 3.76 -3.29 -4.78
CA CYS A 12 2.92 -4.09 -5.66
C CYS A 12 2.60 -3.40 -6.98
N GLY A 13 3.09 -2.20 -7.18
CA GLY A 13 3.00 -1.52 -8.47
C GLY A 13 4.21 -1.81 -9.33
N CYS A 14 5.38 -1.33 -8.93
CA CYS A 14 6.60 -1.50 -9.72
C CYS A 14 7.34 -2.80 -9.42
N LEU A 15 6.95 -3.50 -8.37
CA LEU A 15 7.51 -4.80 -7.97
C LEU A 15 8.95 -4.73 -7.46
N GLU A 16 9.43 -3.54 -7.15
CA GLU A 16 10.77 -3.39 -6.60
C GLU A 16 10.76 -3.58 -5.10
N MET A 17 11.84 -4.17 -4.59
CA MET A 17 12.02 -4.29 -3.15
C MET A 17 12.64 -3.01 -2.62
N LYS A 18 12.03 -2.48 -1.56
CA LYS A 18 12.51 -1.25 -0.96
C LYS A 18 12.38 -1.32 0.55
N PRO A 19 13.15 -0.52 1.28
CA PRO A 19 12.95 -0.45 2.72
C PRO A 19 11.52 -0.03 3.04
N LYS A 20 10.97 -0.65 4.07
CA LYS A 20 9.60 -0.38 4.47
C LYS A 20 9.33 1.11 4.67
N ALA A 21 10.34 1.84 5.17
CA ALA A 21 10.19 3.28 5.42
C ALA A 21 9.98 4.09 4.15
N GLU A 22 10.37 3.55 3.00
CA GLU A 22 10.20 4.24 1.72
C GLU A 22 8.89 3.92 1.03
N LEU A 23 8.07 3.10 1.67
CA LEU A 23 6.79 2.67 1.11
C LEU A 23 5.66 3.11 2.01
N VAL A 24 4.45 3.12 1.46
CA VAL A 24 3.25 3.28 2.28
C VAL A 24 2.46 1.99 2.20
N ARG A 25 1.66 1.77 3.23
CA ARG A 25 0.87 0.55 3.34
C ARG A 25 -0.59 0.86 3.06
N VAL A 26 -1.18 0.09 2.16
CA VAL A 26 -2.62 0.11 1.96
C VAL A 26 -3.16 -1.08 2.72
N VAL A 27 -4.14 -0.86 3.57
CA VAL A 27 -4.62 -1.91 4.47
C VAL A 27 -6.12 -2.12 4.32
N LYS A 28 -6.51 -3.38 4.41
CA LYS A 28 -7.93 -3.73 4.50
C LYS A 28 -8.19 -4.21 5.92
N SER A 29 -9.04 -3.46 6.64
CA SER A 29 -9.33 -3.77 8.03
C SER A 29 -10.16 -5.04 8.14
N PRO A 30 -10.26 -5.61 9.35
CA PRO A 30 -11.13 -6.78 9.55
C PRO A 30 -12.58 -6.51 9.19
N GLU A 31 -13.00 -5.24 9.25
CA GLU A 31 -14.37 -4.86 8.86
C GLU A 31 -14.54 -4.69 7.36
N GLY A 32 -13.45 -4.79 6.61
CA GLY A 32 -13.50 -4.70 5.17
C GLY A 32 -13.22 -3.32 4.60
N GLU A 33 -12.81 -2.39 5.43
CA GLU A 33 -12.46 -1.04 4.98
C GLU A 33 -11.05 -1.00 4.44
N ILE A 34 -10.88 -0.42 3.26
CA ILE A 34 -9.56 -0.26 2.66
C ILE A 34 -9.14 1.19 2.78
N SER A 35 -7.96 1.43 3.31
CA SER A 35 -7.46 2.78 3.51
C SER A 35 -5.95 2.80 3.51
N LEU A 36 -5.39 4.00 3.43
CA LEU A 36 -3.95 4.18 3.53
C LEU A 36 -3.55 4.20 4.99
N ASP A 37 -2.53 3.44 5.32
CA ASP A 37 -2.05 3.34 6.69
C ASP A 37 -0.67 3.98 6.79
N LEU A 38 -0.65 5.24 7.18
CA LEU A 38 0.60 5.98 7.29
C LEU A 38 1.38 5.62 8.55
N SER A 39 0.68 5.12 9.55
CA SER A 39 1.35 4.75 10.80
C SER A 39 1.97 3.36 10.75
N GLY A 40 1.48 2.51 9.88
CA GLY A 40 1.91 1.12 9.83
C GLY A 40 1.35 0.25 10.94
N ARG A 41 0.37 0.76 11.68
CA ARG A 41 -0.15 0.06 12.87
C ARG A 41 -1.57 -0.43 12.74
N LYS A 42 -2.22 -0.13 11.64
CA LYS A 42 -3.61 -0.56 11.47
C LYS A 42 -3.69 -2.06 11.30
N ASN A 43 -4.67 -2.64 11.94
CA ASN A 43 -4.95 -4.06 11.81
C ASN A 43 -5.51 -4.39 10.44
N GLY A 44 -5.10 -5.55 9.92
CA GLY A 44 -5.69 -6.05 8.70
C GLY A 44 -4.63 -6.48 7.71
N ARG A 45 -5.09 -6.82 6.52
CA ARG A 45 -4.18 -7.20 5.44
C ARG A 45 -3.58 -5.97 4.82
N GLY A 46 -2.28 -6.03 4.53
CA GLY A 46 -1.58 -4.89 3.98
C GLY A 46 -0.92 -5.19 2.65
N ALA A 47 -0.81 -4.16 1.83
CA ALA A 47 -0.03 -4.20 0.61
C ALA A 47 0.78 -2.91 0.56
N TYR A 48 2.01 -3.00 0.09
CA TYR A 48 2.90 -1.84 0.09
C TYR A 48 3.05 -1.29 -1.31
N ILE A 49 3.15 0.03 -1.40
CA ILE A 49 3.41 0.72 -2.66
C ILE A 49 4.38 1.84 -2.40
N CYS A 50 5.06 2.29 -3.45
CA CYS A 50 5.88 3.49 -3.36
C CYS A 50 5.00 4.69 -3.06
N LYS A 51 5.62 5.72 -2.49
CA LYS A 51 4.89 6.94 -2.11
C LYS A 51 4.63 7.82 -3.33
N ASN A 52 3.97 7.26 -4.33
CA ASN A 52 3.63 8.03 -5.53
C ASN A 52 2.39 7.44 -6.18
N LEU A 53 1.75 8.26 -7.00
CA LEU A 53 0.54 7.86 -7.68
C LEU A 53 0.78 6.83 -8.78
N ASP A 54 1.94 6.91 -9.40
CA ASP A 54 2.23 6.00 -10.51
C ASP A 54 2.20 4.55 -10.04
N CYS A 55 2.83 4.27 -8.91
CA CYS A 55 2.84 2.91 -8.39
C CYS A 55 1.46 2.49 -7.90
N PHE A 56 0.71 3.43 -7.31
CA PHE A 56 -0.65 3.13 -6.89
C PHE A 56 -1.52 2.75 -8.10
N ASN A 57 -1.48 3.56 -9.15
CA ASN A 57 -2.25 3.27 -10.36
C ASN A 57 -1.81 1.99 -11.03
N MET A 58 -0.51 1.73 -11.03
CA MET A 58 0.02 0.51 -11.59
C MET A 58 -0.46 -0.71 -10.83
N ALA A 59 -0.51 -0.62 -9.50
CA ALA A 59 -1.01 -1.70 -8.68
C ALA A 59 -2.48 -1.98 -8.96
N ILE A 60 -3.27 -0.94 -9.18
CA ILE A 60 -4.68 -1.13 -9.55
C ILE A 60 -4.79 -1.81 -10.90
N LYS A 61 -4.00 -1.35 -11.87
CA LYS A 61 -4.01 -1.91 -13.20
C LYS A 61 -3.66 -3.38 -13.22
N LYS A 62 -2.69 -3.76 -12.42
CA LYS A 62 -2.24 -5.15 -12.32
C LYS A 62 -3.13 -6.00 -11.43
N LYS A 63 -4.16 -5.39 -10.85
CA LYS A 63 -5.06 -6.06 -9.91
C LYS A 63 -4.34 -6.60 -8.69
N SER A 64 -3.26 -5.93 -8.29
CA SER A 64 -2.49 -6.35 -7.13
C SER A 64 -3.32 -6.29 -5.86
N PHE A 65 -4.16 -5.26 -5.74
CA PHE A 65 -5.01 -5.13 -4.57
C PHE A 65 -6.10 -6.18 -4.55
N PHE A 66 -6.61 -6.56 -5.71
CA PHE A 66 -7.57 -7.65 -5.78
C PHE A 66 -6.97 -8.94 -5.24
N ARG A 67 -5.74 -9.23 -5.66
CA ARG A 67 -5.06 -10.44 -5.17
C ARG A 67 -4.76 -10.37 -3.69
N ALA A 68 -4.42 -9.19 -3.19
CA ALA A 68 -4.06 -9.04 -1.77
C ALA A 68 -5.28 -9.06 -0.86
N PHE A 69 -6.38 -8.45 -1.31
CA PHE A 69 -7.54 -8.21 -0.44
C PHE A 69 -8.76 -9.02 -0.81
N GLY A 70 -8.76 -9.66 -1.97
CA GLY A 70 -9.90 -10.42 -2.43
C GLY A 70 -10.99 -9.57 -3.04
N GLU A 71 -10.79 -8.28 -3.22
CA GLU A 71 -11.76 -7.40 -3.84
C GLU A 71 -11.07 -6.19 -4.43
N ASN A 72 -11.74 -5.57 -5.39
CA ASN A 72 -11.20 -4.36 -6.03
C ASN A 72 -11.40 -3.15 -5.13
N ILE A 73 -10.51 -2.18 -5.29
CA ILE A 73 -10.66 -0.90 -4.60
C ILE A 73 -11.76 -0.10 -5.29
N THR A 74 -12.70 0.42 -4.52
CA THR A 74 -13.78 1.23 -5.08
C THR A 74 -13.24 2.58 -5.53
N GLU A 75 -14.02 3.26 -6.37
CA GLU A 75 -13.63 4.57 -6.86
C GLU A 75 -13.49 5.58 -5.73
N GLU A 76 -14.38 5.51 -4.76
CA GLU A 76 -14.30 6.39 -3.59
C GLU A 76 -13.01 6.19 -2.81
N THR A 77 -12.68 4.94 -2.54
CA THR A 77 -11.47 4.60 -1.81
C THR A 77 -10.24 5.02 -2.60
N LYS A 78 -10.27 4.79 -3.91
CA LYS A 78 -9.17 5.19 -4.77
C LYS A 78 -8.91 6.69 -4.68
N GLN A 79 -9.96 7.50 -4.75
CA GLN A 79 -9.81 8.94 -4.69
C GLN A 79 -9.27 9.39 -3.33
N SER A 80 -9.72 8.75 -2.27
CA SER A 80 -9.25 9.07 -0.92
C SER A 80 -7.76 8.79 -0.79
N ILE A 81 -7.32 7.63 -1.26
CA ILE A 81 -5.91 7.29 -1.18
C ILE A 81 -5.07 8.18 -2.07
N GLU A 82 -5.57 8.50 -3.26
CA GLU A 82 -4.86 9.40 -4.15
C GLU A 82 -4.62 10.77 -3.51
N GLY A 83 -5.64 11.28 -2.83
CA GLY A 83 -5.50 12.55 -2.14
C GLY A 83 -4.42 12.51 -1.07
N GLU A 84 -4.39 11.42 -0.30
CA GLU A 84 -3.38 11.28 0.73
C GLU A 84 -1.98 11.13 0.15
N LEU A 85 -1.86 10.42 -0.96
CA LEU A 85 -0.56 10.24 -1.61
C LEU A 85 -0.03 11.56 -2.17
N LYS A 86 -0.91 12.45 -2.55
CA LYS A 86 -0.49 13.77 -3.03
C LYS A 86 -0.05 14.69 -1.89
N GLY A 87 -0.21 14.27 -0.67
CA GLY A 87 0.19 15.07 0.47
C GLY A 87 -0.82 16.10 0.89
N GLU A 88 -2.05 15.90 0.52
CA GLU A 88 -3.13 16.83 0.88
C GLU A 88 -3.68 16.56 2.25
#